data_b4b93a671ac7202fa81f6cc197135a6c
#
_entry.id   b4b93a671ac7202fa81f6cc197135a6c
#
_cell.length_a   1.000
_cell.length_b   1.000
_cell.length_c   1.000
_cell.angle_alpha   90.00
_cell.angle_beta   90.00
_cell.angle_gamma   90.00
#
_symmetry.space_group_name_H-M   'P 1'
#
loop_
_entity.id
_entity.type
_entity.pdbx_description
1 polymer ?
#
loop_
_entity_poly.entity_id
_entity_poly.type
_entity_poly.pdbx_seq_one_letter_code
_entity_poly.pdbx_strand_id
1 'polypeptide(L)'
;MNKTKRMLKNAAISVGIGAVPAFVVLWLCNLFMKVNELTYMARMTMYKIRITMPLMIGITVMLFAMVSFISRDEKRINKEIEKEKRSHTSSITNANMFGLVDDDWDKGFLSIYGEEIKPGKDHGTLYMVFKFLSILSLSATAFMVLGMLCMMLSAVR
;
A
#
# COMPACT_ATOMS: atom_id res chain seq x y z
N MET A 1 -20.21 -9.92 -7.37
CA MET A 1 -19.00 -9.53 -8.14
C MET A 1 -17.87 -10.42 -7.70
N ASN A 2 -17.19 -11.11 -8.63
CA ASN A 2 -16.20 -12.15 -8.32
C ASN A 2 -15.00 -11.54 -7.53
N LYS A 3 -14.50 -12.21 -6.47
CA LYS A 3 -13.37 -11.75 -5.62
C LYS A 3 -12.17 -11.32 -6.47
N THR A 4 -11.82 -12.13 -7.48
CA THR A 4 -10.73 -11.87 -8.42
C THR A 4 -10.90 -10.55 -9.19
N LYS A 5 -12.12 -10.23 -9.64
CA LYS A 5 -12.39 -8.96 -10.32
C LYS A 5 -12.19 -7.74 -9.41
N ARG A 6 -12.55 -7.85 -8.13
CA ARG A 6 -12.32 -6.79 -7.14
C ARG A 6 -10.83 -6.58 -6.86
N MET A 7 -10.10 -7.66 -6.65
CA MET A 7 -8.66 -7.62 -6.44
C MET A 7 -7.94 -6.98 -7.64
N LEU A 8 -8.26 -7.43 -8.87
CA LEU A 8 -7.68 -6.89 -10.10
C LEU A 8 -8.02 -5.40 -10.28
N LYS A 9 -9.25 -5.00 -10.00
CA LYS A 9 -9.69 -3.60 -10.03
C LYS A 9 -8.89 -2.75 -9.06
N ASN A 10 -8.71 -3.20 -7.81
CA ASN A 10 -7.92 -2.47 -6.81
C ASN A 10 -6.46 -2.34 -7.20
N ALA A 11 -5.86 -3.42 -7.76
CA ALA A 11 -4.50 -3.38 -8.28
C ALA A 11 -4.37 -2.39 -9.44
N ALA A 12 -5.27 -2.41 -10.41
CA ALA A 12 -5.27 -1.47 -11.54
C ALA A 12 -5.41 -0.01 -11.09
N ILE A 13 -6.30 0.26 -10.13
CA ILE A 13 -6.47 1.60 -9.55
C ILE A 13 -5.19 2.03 -8.82
N SER A 14 -4.54 1.15 -8.06
CA SER A 14 -3.29 1.46 -7.36
C SER A 14 -2.17 1.82 -8.33
N VAL A 15 -2.05 1.08 -9.42
CA VAL A 15 -1.09 1.39 -10.51
C VAL A 15 -1.38 2.76 -11.12
N GLY A 16 -2.65 3.06 -11.42
CA GLY A 16 -3.06 4.36 -11.93
C GLY A 16 -2.72 5.51 -10.97
N ILE A 17 -3.01 5.33 -9.67
CA ILE A 17 -2.68 6.31 -8.63
C ILE A 17 -1.16 6.54 -8.52
N GLY A 18 -0.34 5.48 -8.67
CA GLY A 18 1.12 5.61 -8.67
C GLY A 18 1.69 6.23 -9.94
N ALA A 19 1.08 5.98 -11.09
CA ALA A 19 1.53 6.51 -12.37
C ALA A 19 1.43 8.05 -12.47
N VAL A 20 0.35 8.64 -11.93
CA VAL A 20 0.13 10.10 -11.99
C VAL A 20 1.30 10.88 -11.37
N PRO A 21 1.69 10.68 -10.09
CA PRO A 21 2.82 11.41 -9.52
C PRO A 21 4.15 11.06 -10.21
N ALA A 22 4.34 9.84 -10.71
CA ALA A 22 5.53 9.48 -11.48
C ALA A 22 5.65 10.33 -12.75
N PHE A 23 4.56 10.50 -13.51
CA PHE A 23 4.56 11.35 -14.70
C PHE A 23 4.78 12.83 -14.37
N VAL A 24 4.17 13.35 -13.30
CA VAL A 24 4.37 14.73 -12.85
C VAL A 24 5.84 14.97 -12.49
N VAL A 25 6.45 14.06 -11.71
CA VAL A 25 7.86 14.18 -11.33
C VAL A 25 8.78 14.05 -12.55
N LEU A 26 8.49 13.14 -13.46
CA LEU A 26 9.25 13.01 -14.72
C LEU A 26 9.21 14.32 -15.53
N TRP A 27 8.05 14.93 -15.63
CA TRP A 27 7.86 16.20 -16.32
C TRP A 27 8.62 17.34 -15.63
N LEU A 28 8.55 17.44 -14.30
CA LEU A 28 9.31 18.41 -13.52
C LEU A 28 10.82 18.19 -13.66
N CYS A 29 11.31 16.95 -13.60
CA CYS A 29 12.71 16.64 -13.84
C CYS A 29 13.16 17.09 -15.24
N ASN A 30 12.30 16.94 -16.25
CA ASN A 30 12.60 17.40 -17.60
C ASN A 30 12.71 18.93 -17.71
N LEU A 31 11.89 19.67 -16.94
CA LEU A 31 11.91 21.12 -16.95
C LEU A 31 13.12 21.72 -16.21
N PHE A 32 13.44 21.17 -15.04
CA PHE A 32 14.40 21.76 -14.12
C PHE A 32 15.83 21.20 -14.23
N MET A 33 15.99 19.97 -14.71
CA MET A 33 17.33 19.37 -14.85
C MET A 33 17.98 19.75 -16.19
N LYS A 34 18.71 20.89 -16.22
CA LYS A 34 19.60 21.23 -17.34
C LYS A 34 20.90 20.44 -17.21
N VAL A 35 20.99 19.34 -17.96
CA VAL A 35 22.11 18.38 -17.87
C VAL A 35 23.33 18.82 -18.69
N ASN A 36 23.21 19.88 -19.53
CA ASN A 36 24.20 20.22 -20.54
C ASN A 36 25.49 20.86 -20.01
N GLU A 37 25.47 21.42 -18.81
CA GLU A 37 26.61 22.16 -18.23
C GLU A 37 27.45 21.33 -17.23
N LEU A 38 27.09 20.04 -17.02
CA LEU A 38 27.70 19.19 -16.02
C LEU A 38 28.87 18.36 -16.58
N THR A 39 29.85 18.06 -15.73
CA THR A 39 30.93 17.10 -16.00
C THR A 39 30.34 15.73 -16.45
N TYR A 40 31.07 14.97 -17.29
CA TYR A 40 30.58 13.69 -17.84
C TYR A 40 30.00 12.73 -16.78
N MET A 41 30.70 12.57 -15.64
CA MET A 41 30.25 11.72 -14.53
C MET A 41 28.98 12.23 -13.86
N ALA A 42 28.90 13.54 -13.61
CA ALA A 42 27.71 14.16 -13.04
C ALA A 42 26.51 14.06 -14.00
N ARG A 43 26.74 14.20 -15.30
CA ARG A 43 25.72 14.04 -16.34
C ARG A 43 25.13 12.62 -16.35
N MET A 44 25.98 11.59 -16.30
CA MET A 44 25.54 10.19 -16.24
C MET A 44 24.72 9.90 -14.98
N THR A 45 25.16 10.41 -13.84
CA THR A 45 24.46 10.22 -12.57
C THR A 45 23.10 10.92 -12.55
N MET A 46 23.04 12.16 -13.03
CA MET A 46 21.81 12.92 -13.16
C MET A 46 20.81 12.28 -14.13
N TYR A 47 21.30 11.70 -15.23
CA TYR A 47 20.45 10.97 -16.16
C TYR A 47 19.81 9.75 -15.54
N LYS A 48 20.57 8.97 -14.74
CA LYS A 48 20.03 7.84 -13.98
C LYS A 48 18.99 8.30 -12.95
N ILE A 49 19.27 9.34 -12.18
CA ILE A 49 18.34 9.88 -11.17
C ILE A 49 17.04 10.37 -11.83
N ARG A 50 17.12 11.02 -12.97
CA ARG A 50 15.97 11.53 -13.73
C ARG A 50 14.97 10.44 -14.10
N ILE A 51 15.43 9.20 -14.33
CA ILE A 51 14.57 8.06 -14.67
C ILE A 51 14.13 7.30 -13.40
N THR A 52 15.06 7.06 -12.49
CA THR A 52 14.79 6.23 -11.30
C THR A 52 13.91 6.94 -10.27
N MET A 53 14.06 8.24 -10.09
CA MET A 53 13.31 9.00 -9.09
C MET A 53 11.79 9.01 -9.34
N PRO A 54 11.27 9.32 -10.54
CA PRO A 54 9.84 9.22 -10.83
C PRO A 54 9.29 7.81 -10.62
N LEU A 55 10.05 6.80 -11.03
CA LEU A 55 9.66 5.40 -10.89
C LEU A 55 9.54 5.00 -9.42
N MET A 56 10.50 5.37 -8.57
CA MET A 56 10.47 5.11 -7.14
C MET A 56 9.31 5.81 -6.44
N ILE A 57 9.02 7.06 -6.80
CA ILE A 57 7.88 7.80 -6.27
C ILE A 57 6.57 7.12 -6.67
N GLY A 58 6.45 6.71 -7.94
CA GLY A 58 5.28 5.98 -8.41
C GLY A 58 5.05 4.67 -7.68
N ILE A 59 6.10 3.86 -7.47
CA ILE A 59 6.04 2.62 -6.70
C ILE A 59 5.63 2.89 -5.25
N THR A 60 6.21 3.90 -4.61
CA THR A 60 5.88 4.26 -3.23
C THR A 60 4.40 4.61 -3.08
N VAL A 61 3.88 5.46 -3.94
CA VAL A 61 2.46 5.87 -3.93
C VAL A 61 1.55 4.68 -4.25
N MET A 62 1.92 3.81 -5.20
CA MET A 62 1.19 2.58 -5.49
C MET A 62 1.10 1.65 -4.28
N LEU A 63 2.21 1.46 -3.55
CA LEU A 63 2.24 0.62 -2.35
C LEU A 63 1.34 1.20 -1.24
N PHE A 64 1.37 2.51 -1.01
CA PHE A 64 0.47 3.16 -0.04
C PHE A 64 -1.01 3.02 -0.44
N ALA A 65 -1.33 3.11 -1.73
CA ALA A 65 -2.68 2.88 -2.23
C ALA A 65 -3.12 1.43 -1.96
N MET A 66 -2.25 0.44 -2.20
CA MET A 66 -2.53 -0.98 -1.90
C MET A 66 -2.77 -1.20 -0.40
N VAL A 67 -1.92 -0.66 0.48
CA VAL A 67 -2.13 -0.72 1.94
C VAL A 67 -3.50 -0.15 2.32
N SER A 68 -3.90 0.97 1.72
CA SER A 68 -5.20 1.59 1.97
C SER A 68 -6.37 0.71 1.54
N PHE A 69 -6.26 0.01 0.40
CA PHE A 69 -7.30 -0.91 -0.06
C PHE A 69 -7.40 -2.15 0.81
N ILE A 70 -6.26 -2.73 1.22
CA ILE A 70 -6.21 -3.88 2.13
C ILE A 70 -6.84 -3.50 3.48
N SER A 71 -6.44 -2.36 4.07
CA SER A 71 -7.00 -1.88 5.33
C SER A 71 -8.52 -1.64 5.26
N ARG A 72 -9.04 -1.15 4.12
CA ARG A 72 -10.48 -0.98 3.94
C ARG A 72 -11.22 -2.32 3.87
N ASP A 73 -10.61 -3.32 3.24
CA ASP A 73 -11.19 -4.66 3.15
C ASP A 73 -11.20 -5.33 4.53
N GLU A 74 -10.11 -5.24 5.29
CA GLU A 74 -10.02 -5.74 6.67
C GLU A 74 -11.08 -5.09 7.59
N LYS A 75 -11.20 -3.76 7.54
CA LYS A 75 -12.23 -3.03 8.32
C LYS A 75 -13.65 -3.45 7.97
N ARG A 76 -13.89 -3.79 6.70
CA ARG A 76 -15.19 -4.29 6.26
C ARG A 76 -15.45 -5.68 6.84
N ILE A 77 -14.47 -6.58 6.78
CA ILE A 77 -14.57 -7.93 7.31
C ILE A 77 -14.77 -7.89 8.83
N ASN A 78 -14.00 -7.08 9.55
CA ASN A 78 -14.14 -6.93 11.00
C ASN A 78 -15.54 -6.43 11.39
N LYS A 79 -16.15 -5.54 10.58
CA LYS A 79 -17.55 -5.12 10.79
C LYS A 79 -18.56 -6.25 10.52
N GLU A 80 -18.29 -7.11 9.54
CA GLU A 80 -19.13 -8.29 9.25
C GLU A 80 -19.03 -9.28 10.40
N ILE A 81 -17.82 -9.58 10.91
CA ILE A 81 -17.57 -10.41 12.10
C ILE A 81 -18.31 -9.84 13.33
N GLU A 82 -18.21 -8.55 13.57
CA GLU A 82 -18.86 -7.91 14.72
C GLU A 82 -20.40 -7.98 14.63
N LYS A 83 -20.95 -7.84 13.43
CA LYS A 83 -22.40 -8.01 13.20
C LYS A 83 -22.87 -9.44 13.46
N GLU A 84 -22.12 -10.42 12.96
CA GLU A 84 -22.44 -11.83 13.24
C GLU A 84 -22.35 -12.14 14.74
N LYS A 85 -21.30 -11.66 15.41
CA LYS A 85 -21.15 -11.80 16.85
C LYS A 85 -22.34 -11.23 17.62
N ARG A 86 -22.82 -10.04 17.24
CA ARG A 86 -24.02 -9.44 17.86
C ARG A 86 -25.28 -10.22 17.57
N SER A 87 -25.45 -10.71 16.35
CA SER A 87 -26.60 -11.54 15.96
C SER A 87 -26.61 -12.86 16.73
N HIS A 88 -25.46 -13.51 16.88
CA HIS A 88 -25.33 -14.73 17.67
C HIS A 88 -25.52 -14.50 19.17
N THR A 89 -24.99 -13.42 19.73
CA THR A 89 -25.19 -13.10 21.16
C THR A 89 -26.67 -12.91 21.48
N SER A 90 -27.43 -12.29 20.57
CA SER A 90 -28.89 -12.18 20.72
C SER A 90 -29.62 -13.52 20.58
N SER A 91 -29.08 -14.43 19.78
CA SER A 91 -29.61 -15.78 19.59
C SER A 91 -29.24 -16.72 20.75
N ILE A 92 -28.03 -16.59 21.32
CA ILE A 92 -27.53 -17.36 22.44
C ILE A 92 -28.29 -17.01 23.73
N THR A 93 -28.72 -15.77 23.93
CA THR A 93 -29.55 -15.40 25.06
C THR A 93 -30.87 -16.21 25.07
N ASN A 94 -31.37 -16.60 23.90
CA ASN A 94 -32.51 -17.44 23.75
C ASN A 94 -32.16 -18.94 23.71
N ALA A 95 -30.94 -19.34 23.29
CA ALA A 95 -30.51 -20.74 23.13
C ALA A 95 -29.82 -21.31 24.38
N ASN A 96 -29.26 -20.48 25.28
CA ASN A 96 -28.76 -20.95 26.60
C ASN A 96 -29.84 -21.59 27.48
N MET A 97 -31.10 -21.40 27.10
CA MET A 97 -32.22 -22.16 27.70
C MET A 97 -32.24 -23.65 27.29
N PHE A 98 -31.50 -24.04 26.23
CA PHE A 98 -31.52 -25.38 25.64
C PHE A 98 -30.17 -26.10 25.55
N GLY A 99 -29.08 -25.53 26.06
CA GLY A 99 -27.77 -26.20 26.19
C GLY A 99 -27.08 -26.60 24.90
N LEU A 100 -27.42 -25.96 23.79
CA LEU A 100 -26.82 -26.17 22.47
C LEU A 100 -25.90 -24.96 22.13
N VAL A 101 -24.68 -24.95 22.66
CA VAL A 101 -23.64 -24.00 22.28
C VAL A 101 -22.62 -24.78 21.45
N ASP A 102 -22.61 -24.57 20.16
CA ASP A 102 -21.54 -25.02 19.28
C ASP A 102 -20.45 -23.94 19.25
N ASP A 103 -19.25 -24.30 19.76
CA ASP A 103 -18.07 -23.37 19.90
C ASP A 103 -17.32 -23.11 18.58
N ASP A 104 -18.02 -23.00 17.46
CA ASP A 104 -17.45 -22.86 16.12
C ASP A 104 -17.03 -21.40 15.77
N TRP A 105 -16.63 -20.61 16.79
CA TRP A 105 -16.24 -19.20 16.67
C TRP A 105 -14.85 -18.94 16.10
N ASP A 106 -14.04 -20.00 15.91
CA ASP A 106 -12.68 -19.88 15.38
C ASP A 106 -12.62 -19.83 13.83
N LYS A 107 -13.78 -19.83 13.16
CA LYS A 107 -13.81 -19.69 11.70
C LYS A 107 -13.35 -18.29 11.27
N GLY A 108 -12.16 -18.23 10.66
CA GLY A 108 -11.65 -17.02 10.05
C GLY A 108 -12.45 -16.63 8.81
N PHE A 109 -12.58 -15.34 8.58
CA PHE A 109 -13.20 -14.76 7.39
C PHE A 109 -12.19 -14.54 6.29
N LEU A 110 -12.47 -15.03 5.09
CA LEU A 110 -11.55 -14.93 3.95
C LEU A 110 -11.64 -13.54 3.31
N SER A 111 -10.53 -12.80 3.32
CA SER A 111 -10.39 -11.51 2.65
C SER A 111 -10.50 -11.65 1.12
N ILE A 112 -10.69 -10.53 0.40
CA ILE A 112 -10.63 -10.55 -1.07
C ILE A 112 -9.25 -10.90 -1.60
N TYR A 113 -8.20 -10.74 -0.79
CA TYR A 113 -6.81 -11.06 -1.11
C TYR A 113 -6.41 -12.50 -0.76
N GLY A 114 -7.37 -13.33 -0.29
CA GLY A 114 -7.15 -14.74 0.02
C GLY A 114 -6.57 -15.02 1.41
N GLU A 115 -6.45 -13.99 2.25
CA GLU A 115 -5.99 -14.13 3.62
C GLU A 115 -7.16 -14.38 4.57
N GLU A 116 -6.98 -15.31 5.53
CA GLU A 116 -7.94 -15.60 6.58
C GLU A 116 -7.75 -14.62 7.74
N ILE A 117 -8.76 -13.78 7.99
CA ILE A 117 -8.77 -12.84 9.10
C ILE A 117 -9.49 -13.46 10.27
N LYS A 118 -8.76 -13.70 11.37
CA LYS A 118 -9.31 -14.25 12.61
C LYS A 118 -9.90 -13.14 13.49
N PRO A 119 -10.97 -13.44 14.23
CA PRO A 119 -11.53 -12.50 15.20
C PRO A 119 -10.46 -12.10 16.24
N GLY A 120 -10.33 -10.78 16.49
CA GLY A 120 -9.38 -10.23 17.47
C GLY A 120 -7.98 -9.93 16.95
N LYS A 121 -7.69 -10.14 15.65
CA LYS A 121 -6.49 -9.60 15.01
C LYS A 121 -6.80 -8.27 14.31
N ASP A 122 -6.05 -7.23 14.69
CA ASP A 122 -6.25 -5.89 14.11
C ASP A 122 -5.86 -5.82 12.63
N HIS A 123 -4.86 -6.61 12.22
CA HIS A 123 -4.34 -6.62 10.86
C HIS A 123 -3.84 -8.00 10.42
N GLY A 124 -4.12 -8.35 9.17
CA GLY A 124 -3.60 -9.56 8.53
C GLY A 124 -2.12 -9.45 8.15
N THR A 125 -1.52 -10.59 7.83
CA THR A 125 -0.09 -10.69 7.44
C THR A 125 0.19 -9.90 6.16
N LEU A 126 -0.74 -9.93 5.20
CA LEU A 126 -0.62 -9.22 3.94
C LEU A 126 -0.53 -7.70 4.14
N TYR A 127 -1.36 -7.14 5.02
CA TYR A 127 -1.29 -5.74 5.41
C TYR A 127 0.08 -5.36 5.97
N MET A 128 0.62 -6.18 6.87
CA MET A 128 1.94 -5.96 7.49
C MET A 128 3.06 -5.95 6.44
N VAL A 129 3.05 -6.91 5.51
CA VAL A 129 4.03 -7.00 4.43
C VAL A 129 3.98 -5.76 3.53
N PHE A 130 2.80 -5.37 3.05
CA PHE A 130 2.68 -4.19 2.19
C PHE A 130 3.01 -2.89 2.92
N LYS A 131 2.66 -2.78 4.20
CA LYS A 131 3.03 -1.65 5.05
C LYS A 131 4.56 -1.55 5.21
N PHE A 132 5.22 -2.67 5.47
CA PHE A 132 6.69 -2.71 5.56
C PHE A 132 7.34 -2.30 4.24
N LEU A 133 6.89 -2.87 3.11
CA LEU A 133 7.39 -2.51 1.78
C LEU A 133 7.17 -1.04 1.45
N SER A 134 6.03 -0.45 1.85
CA SER A 134 5.76 0.97 1.61
C SER A 134 6.69 1.88 2.41
N ILE A 135 7.01 1.52 3.66
CA ILE A 135 7.97 2.27 4.50
C ILE A 135 9.38 2.15 3.92
N LEU A 136 9.79 0.95 3.51
CA LEU A 136 11.09 0.72 2.88
C LEU A 136 11.25 1.53 1.59
N SER A 137 10.23 1.51 0.73
CA SER A 137 10.21 2.29 -0.50
C SER A 137 10.23 3.80 -0.24
N LEU A 138 9.52 4.27 0.79
CA LEU A 138 9.55 5.68 1.20
C LEU A 138 10.93 6.10 1.67
N SER A 139 11.60 5.29 2.49
CA SER A 139 12.96 5.60 2.96
C SER A 139 13.96 5.65 1.80
N ALA A 140 13.90 4.69 0.87
CA ALA A 140 14.75 4.69 -0.32
C ALA A 140 14.52 5.94 -1.18
N THR A 141 13.26 6.34 -1.38
CA THR A 141 12.92 7.56 -2.12
C THR A 141 13.47 8.82 -1.41
N ALA A 142 13.35 8.90 -0.10
CA ALA A 142 13.88 10.01 0.69
C ALA A 142 15.41 10.11 0.56
N PHE A 143 16.14 9.00 0.61
CA PHE A 143 17.58 8.97 0.38
C PHE A 143 17.97 9.44 -1.02
N MET A 144 17.21 9.05 -2.05
CA MET A 144 17.45 9.52 -3.42
C MET A 144 17.25 11.04 -3.54
N VAL A 145 16.19 11.58 -2.93
CA VAL A 145 15.92 13.04 -2.94
C VAL A 145 17.03 13.80 -2.22
N LEU A 146 17.45 13.33 -1.05
CA LEU A 146 18.57 13.93 -0.31
C LEU A 146 19.87 13.89 -1.10
N GLY A 147 20.20 12.75 -1.72
CA GLY A 147 21.38 12.61 -2.57
C GLY A 147 21.36 13.58 -3.76
N MET A 148 20.20 13.76 -4.38
CA MET A 148 20.02 14.72 -5.47
C MET A 148 20.22 16.17 -5.00
N LEU A 149 19.64 16.54 -3.86
CA LEU A 149 19.81 17.87 -3.26
C LEU A 149 21.28 18.16 -2.93
N CYS A 150 21.99 17.19 -2.33
CA CYS A 150 23.43 17.32 -2.04
C CYS A 150 24.25 17.54 -3.32
N MET A 151 23.95 16.82 -4.41
CA MET A 151 24.64 17.01 -5.69
C MET A 151 24.34 18.40 -6.31
N MET A 152 23.09 18.87 -6.23
CA MET A 152 22.74 20.19 -6.72
C MET A 152 23.46 21.29 -5.93
N LEU A 153 23.52 21.18 -4.61
CA LEU A 153 24.23 22.14 -3.76
C LEU A 153 25.74 22.15 -4.00
N SER A 154 26.36 21.00 -4.28
CA SER A 154 27.78 20.90 -4.61
C SER A 154 28.13 21.45 -6.01
N ALA A 155 27.17 21.41 -6.93
CA ALA A 155 27.37 21.95 -8.28
C ALA A 155 27.24 23.48 -8.37
N VAL A 156 26.67 24.14 -7.34
CA VAL A 156 26.51 25.60 -7.26
C VAL A 156 27.72 26.27 -6.59
N ARG A 157 28.61 25.51 -5.97
CA ARG A 157 29.91 25.96 -5.45
C ARG A 157 31.00 25.84 -6.50
#